data_a44bfa36f84f1ef985c2356cd06d933c
#
_entry.id   a44bfa36f84f1ef985c2356cd06d933c
#
_cell.length_a   1.000
_cell.length_b   1.000
_cell.length_c   1.000
_cell.angle_alpha   90.00
_cell.angle_beta   90.00
_cell.angle_gamma   90.00
#
_symmetry.space_group_name_H-M   'P 1'
#
loop_
_entity.id
_entity.type
_entity.pdbx_description
1 polymer ?
#
loop_
_entity_poly.entity_id
_entity_poly.type
_entity_poly.pdbx_seq_one_letter_code
_entity_poly.pdbx_strand_id
1 'polypeptide(L)'
;MAAVLVVMASIAGSAQYSKKTLVAHRGASAYAPENTLAAYRLAIEMGADFIEQDLEVTRDGVLICLHDASLERTTNVAKVFPDRFATIVVDGKPRKTWLANDFTLAEIKRLDAGSWFNASFAGERVPTFDEAVALVKGKAGLYPELKTPEMYLLRGVNLERLMEAALDRNVLRGPKADRRTPVILQTFSQNTAVRLAQLKIGVPIVLLLDDNNPFESIDRLRQWKGIVQGFGMPKSLVTKAPQLLNWSHASGLTVTPYTFRPDAVQPGFTDVTDEMEFFLKKLGVDAVLTDSPDRFPQQ
;
A
#
# COMPACT_ATOMS: atom_id res chain seq x y z
N MET A 1 -6.07 1.70 -52.08
CA MET A 1 -5.25 1.59 -50.88
C MET A 1 -5.81 2.56 -49.85
N ALA A 2 -6.57 2.07 -48.88
CA ALA A 2 -7.13 2.88 -47.79
C ALA A 2 -6.15 2.84 -46.61
N ALA A 3 -5.59 4.00 -46.25
CA ALA A 3 -4.75 4.15 -45.08
C ALA A 3 -5.61 4.10 -43.84
N VAL A 4 -5.46 3.04 -43.02
CA VAL A 4 -6.06 2.97 -41.69
C VAL A 4 -5.23 3.85 -40.77
N LEU A 5 -5.78 5.01 -40.42
CA LEU A 5 -5.21 5.88 -39.39
C LEU A 5 -5.48 5.23 -38.04
N VAL A 6 -4.49 4.57 -37.45
CA VAL A 6 -4.52 4.14 -36.05
C VAL A 6 -4.32 5.39 -35.20
N VAL A 7 -5.42 5.96 -34.72
CA VAL A 7 -5.36 6.98 -33.67
C VAL A 7 -4.93 6.29 -32.37
N MET A 8 -3.64 6.34 -32.09
CA MET A 8 -3.13 6.08 -30.75
C MET A 8 -3.65 7.19 -29.85
N ALA A 9 -4.73 6.91 -29.12
CA ALA A 9 -5.12 7.75 -28.00
C ALA A 9 -3.99 7.65 -26.96
N SER A 10 -3.07 8.62 -26.98
CA SER A 10 -2.17 8.88 -25.88
C SER A 10 -3.07 9.18 -24.66
N ILE A 11 -3.16 8.23 -23.76
CA ILE A 11 -3.56 8.51 -22.39
C ILE A 11 -2.44 9.44 -21.89
N ALA A 12 -2.70 10.74 -21.96
CA ALA A 12 -1.85 11.73 -21.29
C ALA A 12 -1.86 11.29 -19.82
N GLY A 13 -0.72 10.83 -19.33
CA GLY A 13 -0.55 10.48 -17.93
C GLY A 13 -0.85 11.73 -17.13
N SER A 14 -2.06 11.82 -16.58
CA SER A 14 -2.37 12.78 -15.54
C SER A 14 -1.37 12.49 -14.42
N ALA A 15 -0.67 13.54 -13.96
CA ALA A 15 0.18 13.41 -12.79
C ALA A 15 -0.62 12.67 -11.72
N GLN A 16 -0.05 11.60 -11.17
CA GLN A 16 -0.68 10.75 -10.15
C GLN A 16 -1.16 11.60 -8.95
N TYR A 17 -0.44 12.68 -8.67
CA TYR A 17 -0.76 13.64 -7.62
C TYR A 17 -0.88 15.05 -8.21
N SER A 18 -1.90 15.80 -7.79
CA SER A 18 -2.10 17.21 -8.18
C SER A 18 -1.42 18.19 -7.24
N LYS A 19 -0.94 17.74 -6.08
CA LYS A 19 -0.26 18.50 -5.03
C LYS A 19 0.68 17.57 -4.26
N LYS A 20 1.51 18.12 -3.37
CA LYS A 20 2.23 17.28 -2.38
C LYS A 20 1.22 16.54 -1.53
N THR A 21 1.36 15.22 -1.43
CA THR A 21 0.28 14.33 -1.00
C THR A 21 0.65 13.58 0.27
N LEU A 22 -0.31 13.54 1.20
CA LEU A 22 -0.25 12.80 2.44
C LEU A 22 -0.89 11.42 2.29
N VAL A 23 -0.08 10.36 2.46
CA VAL A 23 -0.57 8.97 2.51
C VAL A 23 -0.43 8.45 3.94
N ALA A 24 -1.53 8.06 4.55
CA ALA A 24 -1.57 7.50 5.91
C ALA A 24 -1.26 6.00 5.86
N HIS A 25 -0.06 5.60 6.29
CA HIS A 25 0.46 4.24 6.27
C HIS A 25 -0.28 3.33 7.24
N ARG A 26 -1.06 2.38 6.71
CA ARG A 26 -1.96 1.50 7.48
C ARG A 26 -2.98 2.29 8.33
N GLY A 27 -3.33 3.50 7.87
CA GLY A 27 -4.09 4.49 8.62
C GLY A 27 -3.20 5.38 9.50
N ALA A 28 -3.75 5.91 10.59
CA ALA A 28 -3.00 6.66 11.60
C ALA A 28 -2.32 5.68 12.59
N SER A 29 -1.41 4.85 12.07
CA SER A 29 -0.86 3.68 12.77
C SER A 29 0.06 4.01 13.94
N ALA A 30 0.52 5.28 14.07
CA ALA A 30 1.19 5.75 15.28
C ALA A 30 0.24 5.88 16.49
N TYR A 31 -1.08 5.93 16.27
CA TYR A 31 -2.09 6.28 17.29
C TYR A 31 -3.17 5.22 17.46
N ALA A 32 -3.35 4.34 16.49
CA ALA A 32 -4.36 3.28 16.47
C ALA A 32 -3.79 2.00 15.84
N PRO A 33 -4.37 0.81 16.13
CA PRO A 33 -3.84 -0.44 15.60
C PRO A 33 -3.87 -0.44 14.06
N GLU A 34 -2.71 -0.72 13.47
CA GLU A 34 -2.51 -0.72 12.00
C GLU A 34 -3.56 -1.54 11.26
N ASN A 35 -3.93 -1.10 10.05
CA ASN A 35 -4.86 -1.82 9.16
C ASN A 35 -6.23 -2.12 9.81
N THR A 36 -6.71 -1.28 10.72
CA THR A 36 -8.06 -1.36 11.31
C THR A 36 -8.94 -0.20 10.87
N LEU A 37 -10.27 -0.36 11.00
CA LEU A 37 -11.20 0.73 10.73
C LEU A 37 -11.00 1.91 11.68
N ALA A 38 -10.53 1.67 12.91
CA ALA A 38 -10.19 2.72 13.86
C ALA A 38 -9.02 3.59 13.34
N ALA A 39 -7.92 2.96 12.86
CA ALA A 39 -6.78 3.68 12.30
C ALA A 39 -7.16 4.46 11.03
N TYR A 40 -8.01 3.89 10.17
CA TYR A 40 -8.46 4.55 8.95
C TYR A 40 -9.37 5.76 9.24
N ARG A 41 -10.30 5.62 10.21
CA ARG A 41 -11.16 6.73 10.63
C ARG A 41 -10.33 7.89 11.17
N LEU A 42 -9.39 7.59 12.04
CA LEU A 42 -8.51 8.60 12.62
C LEU A 42 -7.66 9.30 11.55
N ALA A 43 -7.12 8.57 10.58
CA ALA A 43 -6.37 9.15 9.47
C ALA A 43 -7.22 10.09 8.60
N ILE A 44 -8.49 9.76 8.36
CA ILE A 44 -9.44 10.64 7.66
C ILE A 44 -9.67 11.93 8.48
N GLU A 45 -9.87 11.82 9.79
CA GLU A 45 -10.06 12.95 10.71
C GLU A 45 -8.82 13.86 10.75
N MET A 46 -7.62 13.29 10.60
CA MET A 46 -6.35 14.00 10.50
C MET A 46 -6.08 14.59 9.09
N GLY A 47 -7.01 14.43 8.15
CA GLY A 47 -6.93 15.05 6.82
C GLY A 47 -6.04 14.32 5.81
N ALA A 48 -5.81 13.01 5.95
CA ALA A 48 -5.07 12.24 4.99
C ALA A 48 -5.69 12.31 3.59
N ASP A 49 -4.86 12.54 2.56
CA ASP A 49 -5.31 12.52 1.16
C ASP A 49 -5.61 11.10 0.69
N PHE A 50 -4.79 10.13 1.14
CA PHE A 50 -4.96 8.70 0.89
C PHE A 50 -4.81 7.90 2.18
N ILE A 51 -5.59 6.85 2.29
CA ILE A 51 -5.42 5.81 3.29
C ILE A 51 -4.75 4.63 2.63
N GLU A 52 -3.63 4.20 3.18
CA GLU A 52 -2.94 3.00 2.72
C GLU A 52 -3.46 1.76 3.45
N GLN A 53 -3.52 0.65 2.73
CA GLN A 53 -3.93 -0.67 3.22
C GLN A 53 -2.96 -1.72 2.67
N ASP A 54 -2.51 -2.64 3.53
CA ASP A 54 -1.89 -3.88 3.08
C ASP A 54 -2.95 -4.94 2.83
N LEU A 55 -2.92 -5.64 1.71
CA LEU A 55 -3.93 -6.64 1.36
C LEU A 55 -3.38 -8.05 1.34
N GLU A 56 -3.98 -8.89 2.17
CA GLU A 56 -3.81 -10.33 2.21
C GLU A 56 -5.13 -11.03 1.85
N VAL A 57 -5.12 -12.36 1.66
CA VAL A 57 -6.28 -13.13 1.20
C VAL A 57 -6.63 -14.24 2.17
N THR A 58 -7.91 -14.36 2.52
CA THR A 58 -8.44 -15.49 3.32
C THR A 58 -8.51 -16.77 2.50
N ARG A 59 -8.73 -17.92 3.16
CA ARG A 59 -8.90 -19.22 2.51
C ARG A 59 -10.08 -19.24 1.52
N ASP A 60 -11.13 -18.51 1.82
CA ASP A 60 -12.34 -18.37 0.99
C ASP A 60 -12.27 -17.20 -0.01
N GLY A 61 -11.06 -16.67 -0.26
CA GLY A 61 -10.79 -15.74 -1.36
C GLY A 61 -11.20 -14.30 -1.10
N VAL A 62 -11.33 -13.87 0.15
CA VAL A 62 -11.69 -12.49 0.51
C VAL A 62 -10.43 -11.66 0.78
N LEU A 63 -10.35 -10.46 0.19
CA LEU A 63 -9.30 -9.49 0.49
C LEU A 63 -9.52 -8.89 1.89
N ILE A 64 -8.50 -8.97 2.74
CA ILE A 64 -8.48 -8.41 4.09
C ILE A 64 -7.33 -7.44 4.26
N CYS A 65 -7.47 -6.47 5.18
CA CYS A 65 -6.43 -5.51 5.49
C CYS A 65 -5.52 -6.08 6.59
N LEU A 66 -4.31 -6.51 6.20
CA LEU A 66 -3.34 -7.13 7.09
C LEU A 66 -1.95 -7.03 6.46
N HIS A 67 -0.92 -6.61 7.23
CA HIS A 67 0.42 -6.44 6.67
C HIS A 67 1.16 -7.76 6.44
N ASP A 68 1.16 -8.64 7.46
CA ASP A 68 1.89 -9.91 7.39
C ASP A 68 0.98 -10.98 6.76
N ALA A 69 1.56 -11.91 6.01
CA ALA A 69 0.82 -13.09 5.54
C ALA A 69 0.29 -13.96 6.71
N SER A 70 0.67 -13.64 7.94
CA SER A 70 0.29 -14.35 9.17
C SER A 70 -0.40 -13.45 10.19
N LEU A 71 -1.22 -14.05 11.04
CA LEU A 71 -2.17 -13.37 11.93
C LEU A 71 -1.60 -13.05 13.33
N GLU A 72 -0.50 -13.70 13.75
CA GLU A 72 -0.08 -13.71 15.15
C GLU A 72 0.46 -12.39 15.68
N ARG A 73 1.00 -11.51 14.83
CA ARG A 73 1.60 -10.24 15.29
C ARG A 73 0.54 -9.24 15.75
N THR A 74 -0.55 -9.15 14.99
CA THR A 74 -1.58 -8.10 15.19
C THR A 74 -2.94 -8.65 15.60
N THR A 75 -3.02 -9.95 15.94
CA THR A 75 -4.26 -10.55 16.43
C THR A 75 -4.02 -11.52 17.59
N ASN A 76 -5.11 -11.90 18.24
CA ASN A 76 -5.12 -12.91 19.29
C ASN A 76 -5.29 -14.34 18.75
N VAL A 77 -4.88 -14.63 17.49
CA VAL A 77 -5.11 -15.92 16.82
C VAL A 77 -4.59 -17.12 17.59
N ALA A 78 -3.40 -17.01 18.20
CA ALA A 78 -2.80 -18.08 18.99
C ALA A 78 -3.65 -18.46 20.23
N LYS A 79 -4.46 -17.53 20.75
CA LYS A 79 -5.40 -17.77 21.84
C LYS A 79 -6.71 -18.38 21.34
N VAL A 80 -7.21 -17.91 20.18
CA VAL A 80 -8.53 -18.35 19.64
C VAL A 80 -8.41 -19.68 18.90
N PHE A 81 -7.27 -19.93 18.24
CA PHE A 81 -7.00 -21.13 17.45
C PHE A 81 -5.63 -21.75 17.78
N PRO A 82 -5.39 -22.20 19.05
CA PRO A 82 -4.06 -22.57 19.54
C PRO A 82 -3.42 -23.74 18.78
N ASP A 83 -4.22 -24.63 18.18
CA ASP A 83 -3.75 -25.85 17.52
C ASP A 83 -3.76 -25.75 15.99
N ARG A 84 -4.15 -24.60 15.42
CA ARG A 84 -4.27 -24.40 13.96
C ARG A 84 -3.10 -23.60 13.39
N PHE A 85 -1.88 -23.96 13.74
CA PHE A 85 -0.67 -23.33 13.24
C PHE A 85 0.04 -24.22 12.22
N ALA A 86 0.80 -23.58 11.31
CA ALA A 86 1.86 -24.23 10.56
C ALA A 86 3.18 -24.06 11.32
N THR A 87 4.13 -24.96 11.11
CA THR A 87 5.50 -24.78 11.61
C THR A 87 6.38 -24.38 10.45
N ILE A 88 7.02 -23.22 10.58
CA ILE A 88 8.02 -22.73 9.63
C ILE A 88 9.39 -22.71 10.31
N VAL A 89 10.46 -22.68 9.51
CA VAL A 89 11.83 -22.51 10.03
C VAL A 89 12.27 -21.08 9.78
N VAL A 90 12.59 -20.36 10.86
CA VAL A 90 13.11 -18.98 10.81
C VAL A 90 14.45 -18.99 11.55
N ASP A 91 15.52 -18.56 10.89
CA ASP A 91 16.88 -18.57 11.44
C ASP A 91 17.31 -19.94 12.00
N GLY A 92 16.93 -21.03 11.30
CA GLY A 92 17.24 -22.40 11.70
C GLY A 92 16.40 -22.94 12.87
N LYS A 93 15.41 -22.20 13.38
CA LYS A 93 14.56 -22.60 14.51
C LYS A 93 13.09 -22.78 14.08
N PRO A 94 12.39 -23.81 14.59
CA PRO A 94 10.98 -23.99 14.33
C PRO A 94 10.17 -22.86 15.01
N ARG A 95 9.27 -22.24 14.26
CA ARG A 95 8.35 -21.20 14.72
C ARG A 95 6.92 -21.55 14.31
N LYS A 96 5.97 -21.41 15.23
CA LYS A 96 4.55 -21.49 14.92
C LYS A 96 4.11 -20.24 14.18
N THR A 97 3.28 -20.43 13.15
CA THR A 97 2.69 -19.33 12.39
C THR A 97 1.24 -19.66 12.01
N TRP A 98 0.37 -18.68 11.93
CA TRP A 98 -1.03 -18.76 11.55
C TRP A 98 -1.25 -17.99 10.26
N LEU A 99 -1.04 -18.63 9.11
CA LEU A 99 -1.19 -17.97 7.81
C LEU A 99 -2.65 -17.56 7.58
N ALA A 100 -2.88 -16.30 7.20
CA ALA A 100 -4.21 -15.75 6.95
C ALA A 100 -5.00 -16.57 5.92
N ASN A 101 -4.32 -17.09 4.89
CA ASN A 101 -4.91 -17.93 3.85
C ASN A 101 -5.27 -19.35 4.29
N ASP A 102 -5.02 -19.74 5.54
CA ASP A 102 -5.47 -21.00 6.11
C ASP A 102 -6.81 -20.85 6.87
N PHE A 103 -7.31 -19.61 7.01
CA PHE A 103 -8.53 -19.26 7.73
C PHE A 103 -9.56 -18.62 6.81
N THR A 104 -10.84 -18.96 7.00
CA THR A 104 -11.95 -18.27 6.35
C THR A 104 -12.16 -16.88 6.94
N LEU A 105 -12.85 -16.01 6.20
CA LEU A 105 -13.25 -14.70 6.70
C LEU A 105 -14.01 -14.81 8.03
N ALA A 106 -14.95 -15.74 8.12
CA ALA A 106 -15.75 -15.95 9.34
C ALA A 106 -14.87 -16.29 10.56
N GLU A 107 -13.80 -17.06 10.39
CA GLU A 107 -12.83 -17.36 11.43
C GLU A 107 -11.99 -16.14 11.79
N ILE A 108 -11.48 -15.39 10.81
CA ILE A 108 -10.68 -14.18 11.03
C ILE A 108 -11.51 -13.10 11.74
N LYS A 109 -12.79 -12.94 11.43
CA LYS A 109 -13.68 -11.99 12.09
C LYS A 109 -13.95 -12.30 13.58
N ARG A 110 -13.53 -13.45 14.09
CA ARG A 110 -13.56 -13.77 15.54
C ARG A 110 -12.36 -13.18 16.29
N LEU A 111 -11.30 -12.82 15.60
CA LEU A 111 -10.04 -12.37 16.20
C LEU A 111 -10.17 -10.93 16.68
N ASP A 112 -9.50 -10.63 17.79
CA ASP A 112 -9.24 -9.28 18.25
C ASP A 112 -7.96 -8.77 17.56
N ALA A 113 -8.07 -7.66 16.85
CA ALA A 113 -6.99 -7.01 16.13
C ALA A 113 -6.58 -5.65 16.73
N GLY A 114 -7.09 -5.31 17.91
CA GLY A 114 -6.84 -4.02 18.55
C GLY A 114 -6.08 -4.09 19.86
N SER A 115 -6.37 -5.09 20.71
CA SER A 115 -5.81 -5.20 22.07
C SER A 115 -4.28 -5.31 22.12
N TRP A 116 -3.63 -5.78 21.06
CA TRP A 116 -2.18 -5.86 20.96
C TRP A 116 -1.53 -4.47 20.96
N PHE A 117 -2.23 -3.47 20.40
CA PHE A 117 -1.77 -2.08 20.34
C PHE A 117 -2.06 -1.36 21.68
N ASN A 118 -3.33 -1.38 22.09
CA ASN A 118 -3.77 -0.82 23.38
C ASN A 118 -5.12 -1.44 23.77
N ALA A 119 -5.35 -1.64 25.06
CA ALA A 119 -6.59 -2.21 25.59
C ALA A 119 -7.86 -1.40 25.24
N SER A 120 -7.73 -0.09 24.99
CA SER A 120 -8.84 0.76 24.53
C SER A 120 -9.38 0.39 23.16
N PHE A 121 -8.60 -0.33 22.35
CA PHE A 121 -9.00 -0.84 21.04
C PHE A 121 -9.47 -2.30 21.08
N ALA A 122 -9.70 -2.85 22.27
CA ALA A 122 -10.21 -4.22 22.40
C ALA A 122 -11.50 -4.40 21.59
N GLY A 123 -11.55 -5.47 20.82
CA GLY A 123 -12.71 -5.76 19.95
C GLY A 123 -12.62 -5.23 18.53
N GLU A 124 -11.61 -4.41 18.17
CA GLU A 124 -11.34 -4.11 16.76
C GLU A 124 -11.10 -5.41 15.99
N ARG A 125 -11.53 -5.43 14.73
CA ARG A 125 -11.47 -6.62 13.86
C ARG A 125 -10.57 -6.35 12.67
N VAL A 126 -10.00 -7.41 12.10
CA VAL A 126 -9.35 -7.35 10.79
C VAL A 126 -10.42 -6.97 9.76
N PRO A 127 -10.31 -5.81 9.08
CA PRO A 127 -11.30 -5.40 8.07
C PRO A 127 -11.12 -6.19 6.78
N THR A 128 -12.20 -6.36 6.03
CA THR A 128 -12.11 -6.64 4.61
C THR A 128 -11.75 -5.36 3.85
N PHE A 129 -11.21 -5.51 2.64
CA PHE A 129 -11.00 -4.35 1.76
C PHE A 129 -12.33 -3.62 1.45
N ASP A 130 -13.42 -4.36 1.30
CA ASP A 130 -14.75 -3.76 1.05
C ASP A 130 -15.23 -2.91 2.25
N GLU A 131 -14.97 -3.34 3.49
CA GLU A 131 -15.26 -2.53 4.69
C GLU A 131 -14.39 -1.27 4.76
N ALA A 132 -13.10 -1.39 4.40
CA ALA A 132 -12.21 -0.23 4.28
C ALA A 132 -12.71 0.76 3.22
N VAL A 133 -13.09 0.25 2.04
CA VAL A 133 -13.69 1.08 0.97
C VAL A 133 -14.96 1.78 1.46
N ALA A 134 -15.88 1.07 2.11
CA ALA A 134 -17.12 1.65 2.63
C ALA A 134 -16.88 2.81 3.61
N LEU A 135 -15.83 2.72 4.43
CA LEU A 135 -15.44 3.79 5.36
C LEU A 135 -14.83 5.00 4.64
N VAL A 136 -13.91 4.76 3.68
CA VAL A 136 -13.06 5.78 3.05
C VAL A 136 -13.77 6.50 1.91
N LYS A 137 -14.68 5.83 1.21
CA LYS A 137 -15.34 6.33 -0.01
C LYS A 137 -15.98 7.70 0.18
N GLY A 138 -15.64 8.64 -0.71
CA GLY A 138 -16.09 10.02 -0.68
C GLY A 138 -15.35 10.94 0.30
N LYS A 139 -14.34 10.42 1.04
CA LYS A 139 -13.62 11.17 2.08
C LYS A 139 -12.12 11.26 1.81
N ALA A 140 -11.51 10.18 1.31
CA ALA A 140 -10.09 10.12 0.96
C ALA A 140 -9.86 9.14 -0.19
N GLY A 141 -8.67 9.12 -0.76
CA GLY A 141 -8.23 8.08 -1.69
C GLY A 141 -7.86 6.77 -0.98
N LEU A 142 -7.70 5.71 -1.77
CA LEU A 142 -7.25 4.38 -1.34
C LEU A 142 -5.88 4.09 -1.96
N TYR A 143 -4.97 3.51 -1.16
CA TYR A 143 -3.61 3.21 -1.61
C TYR A 143 -3.22 1.75 -1.28
N PRO A 144 -4.01 0.75 -1.75
CA PRO A 144 -3.81 -0.64 -1.35
C PRO A 144 -2.53 -1.26 -1.93
N GLU A 145 -1.78 -1.97 -1.06
CA GLU A 145 -0.66 -2.82 -1.42
C GLU A 145 -1.11 -4.27 -1.65
N LEU A 146 -0.74 -4.84 -2.79
CA LEU A 146 -0.88 -6.27 -3.04
C LEU A 146 0.33 -6.99 -2.43
N LYS A 147 0.11 -7.63 -1.26
CA LYS A 147 1.15 -8.34 -0.51
C LYS A 147 1.40 -9.74 -1.06
N THR A 148 2.63 -10.18 -1.04
CA THR A 148 3.06 -11.59 -1.29
C THR A 148 2.35 -12.31 -2.45
N PRO A 149 2.14 -11.67 -3.63
CA PRO A 149 1.31 -12.25 -4.71
C PRO A 149 1.84 -13.58 -5.25
N GLU A 150 3.15 -13.79 -5.23
CA GLU A 150 3.77 -15.05 -5.66
C GLU A 150 3.41 -16.22 -4.74
N MET A 151 3.34 -15.99 -3.42
CA MET A 151 2.88 -16.98 -2.45
C MET A 151 1.43 -17.41 -2.75
N TYR A 152 0.56 -16.45 -3.03
CA TYR A 152 -0.83 -16.71 -3.36
C TYR A 152 -1.00 -17.47 -4.68
N LEU A 153 -0.22 -17.14 -5.71
CA LEU A 153 -0.22 -17.88 -6.98
C LEU A 153 0.15 -19.37 -6.77
N LEU A 154 1.13 -19.67 -5.93
CA LEU A 154 1.49 -21.06 -5.57
C LEU A 154 0.36 -21.80 -4.84
N ARG A 155 -0.55 -21.06 -4.21
CA ARG A 155 -1.76 -21.59 -3.54
C ARG A 155 -3.01 -21.57 -4.44
N GLY A 156 -2.86 -21.26 -5.75
CA GLY A 156 -3.95 -21.21 -6.71
C GLY A 156 -4.82 -19.95 -6.63
N VAL A 157 -4.37 -18.91 -5.92
CA VAL A 157 -5.08 -17.64 -5.78
C VAL A 157 -4.42 -16.56 -6.62
N ASN A 158 -5.18 -15.92 -7.50
CA ASN A 158 -4.70 -14.80 -8.33
C ASN A 158 -5.12 -13.47 -7.69
N LEU A 159 -4.18 -12.82 -7.02
CA LEU A 159 -4.41 -11.59 -6.26
C LEU A 159 -4.79 -10.42 -7.16
N GLU A 160 -4.21 -10.33 -8.36
CA GLU A 160 -4.51 -9.28 -9.35
C GLU A 160 -5.97 -9.37 -9.82
N ARG A 161 -6.49 -10.59 -10.02
CA ARG A 161 -7.89 -10.79 -10.40
C ARG A 161 -8.85 -10.52 -9.24
N LEU A 162 -8.48 -10.85 -8.01
CA LEU A 162 -9.28 -10.48 -6.84
C LEU A 162 -9.34 -8.96 -6.68
N MET A 163 -8.22 -8.27 -6.90
CA MET A 163 -8.18 -6.80 -6.86
C MET A 163 -9.02 -6.18 -7.99
N GLU A 164 -8.90 -6.70 -9.21
CA GLU A 164 -9.73 -6.29 -10.34
C GLU A 164 -11.23 -6.38 -10.02
N ALA A 165 -11.66 -7.53 -9.52
CA ALA A 165 -13.06 -7.75 -9.11
C ALA A 165 -13.48 -6.82 -7.97
N ALA A 166 -12.58 -6.51 -7.01
CA ALA A 166 -12.84 -5.58 -5.93
C ALA A 166 -13.01 -4.14 -6.41
N LEU A 167 -12.18 -3.69 -7.36
CA LEU A 167 -12.33 -2.38 -7.98
C LEU A 167 -13.67 -2.24 -8.70
N ASP A 168 -14.09 -3.27 -9.42
CA ASP A 168 -15.34 -3.25 -10.19
C ASP A 168 -16.58 -3.24 -9.28
N ARG A 169 -16.68 -4.17 -8.31
CA ARG A 169 -17.85 -4.24 -7.43
C ARG A 169 -18.03 -3.01 -6.54
N ASN A 170 -16.93 -2.32 -6.19
CA ASN A 170 -16.96 -1.08 -5.41
C ASN A 170 -17.07 0.18 -6.28
N VAL A 171 -17.08 0.05 -7.62
CA VAL A 171 -17.09 1.16 -8.57
C VAL A 171 -15.94 2.14 -8.29
N LEU A 172 -14.70 1.60 -8.20
CA LEU A 172 -13.50 2.37 -7.91
C LEU A 172 -12.69 2.72 -9.16
N ARG A 173 -13.09 2.22 -10.32
CA ARG A 173 -12.46 2.51 -11.62
C ARG A 173 -13.50 2.82 -12.70
N GLY A 174 -13.04 3.41 -13.81
CA GLY A 174 -13.90 3.77 -14.94
C GLY A 174 -14.71 5.06 -14.72
N PRO A 175 -15.60 5.39 -15.68
CA PRO A 175 -16.24 6.73 -15.73
C PRO A 175 -17.24 7.00 -14.60
N LYS A 176 -17.69 5.96 -13.88
CA LYS A 176 -18.62 6.08 -12.74
C LYS A 176 -17.94 6.13 -11.40
N ALA A 177 -16.60 6.00 -11.34
CA ALA A 177 -15.85 6.05 -10.09
C ALA A 177 -15.99 7.42 -9.41
N ASP A 178 -16.11 7.43 -8.09
CA ASP A 178 -16.14 8.68 -7.32
C ASP A 178 -14.74 9.32 -7.33
N ARG A 179 -14.64 10.50 -7.95
CA ARG A 179 -13.37 11.24 -8.06
C ARG A 179 -12.80 11.68 -6.71
N ARG A 180 -13.59 11.67 -5.63
CA ARG A 180 -13.14 11.94 -4.27
C ARG A 180 -12.46 10.72 -3.62
N THR A 181 -12.53 9.57 -4.28
CA THR A 181 -11.88 8.32 -3.82
C THR A 181 -11.01 7.76 -4.94
N PRO A 182 -9.95 8.47 -5.34
CA PRO A 182 -8.98 7.93 -6.28
C PRO A 182 -8.30 6.69 -5.68
N VAL A 183 -7.92 5.75 -6.53
CA VAL A 183 -7.20 4.54 -6.12
C VAL A 183 -5.83 4.52 -6.77
N ILE A 184 -4.81 4.19 -5.99
CA ILE A 184 -3.46 3.92 -6.46
C ILE A 184 -3.05 2.56 -5.90
N LEU A 185 -2.73 1.60 -6.76
CA LEU A 185 -2.24 0.28 -6.33
C LEU A 185 -0.74 0.32 -6.12
N GLN A 186 -0.25 -0.42 -5.13
CA GLN A 186 1.19 -0.61 -4.94
C GLN A 186 1.56 -2.08 -4.73
N THR A 187 2.79 -2.43 -5.03
CA THR A 187 3.34 -3.77 -4.82
C THR A 187 4.87 -3.77 -4.92
N PHE A 188 5.53 -4.63 -4.16
CA PHE A 188 6.97 -4.93 -4.34
C PHE A 188 7.23 -5.87 -5.52
N SER A 189 6.22 -6.63 -5.97
CA SER A 189 6.39 -7.59 -7.05
C SER A 189 6.42 -6.91 -8.42
N GLN A 190 7.57 -6.95 -9.07
CA GLN A 190 7.72 -6.50 -10.45
C GLN A 190 6.79 -7.27 -11.41
N ASN A 191 6.64 -8.58 -11.19
CA ASN A 191 5.76 -9.42 -12.00
C ASN A 191 4.29 -9.00 -11.84
N THR A 192 3.85 -8.70 -10.62
CA THR A 192 2.49 -8.23 -10.36
C THR A 192 2.25 -6.86 -10.99
N ALA A 193 3.19 -5.92 -10.90
CA ALA A 193 3.07 -4.63 -11.57
C ALA A 193 2.88 -4.79 -13.09
N VAL A 194 3.66 -5.67 -13.73
CA VAL A 194 3.52 -6.00 -15.16
C VAL A 194 2.16 -6.65 -15.45
N ARG A 195 1.71 -7.63 -14.63
CA ARG A 195 0.41 -8.29 -14.82
C ARG A 195 -0.76 -7.33 -14.68
N LEU A 196 -0.72 -6.42 -13.68
CA LEU A 196 -1.74 -5.37 -13.51
C LEU A 196 -1.81 -4.43 -14.72
N ALA A 197 -0.65 -4.03 -15.26
CA ALA A 197 -0.59 -3.21 -16.49
C ALA A 197 -1.16 -3.96 -17.70
N GLN A 198 -0.82 -5.25 -17.86
CA GLN A 198 -1.36 -6.11 -18.94
C GLN A 198 -2.88 -6.30 -18.82
N LEU A 199 -3.41 -6.39 -17.59
CA LEU A 199 -4.84 -6.43 -17.31
C LEU A 199 -5.54 -5.10 -17.63
N LYS A 200 -4.79 -4.03 -17.91
CA LYS A 200 -5.34 -2.67 -18.03
C LYS A 200 -6.21 -2.32 -16.84
N ILE A 201 -5.65 -2.49 -15.64
CA ILE A 201 -6.39 -2.41 -14.37
C ILE A 201 -7.17 -1.11 -14.19
N GLY A 202 -6.83 -0.03 -14.91
CA GLY A 202 -7.60 1.21 -14.98
C GLY A 202 -7.37 2.19 -13.83
N VAL A 203 -6.39 1.91 -12.97
CA VAL A 203 -5.92 2.81 -11.89
C VAL A 203 -4.38 2.85 -11.90
N PRO A 204 -3.75 3.92 -11.39
CA PRO A 204 -2.29 4.02 -11.27
C PRO A 204 -1.68 2.87 -10.47
N ILE A 205 -0.45 2.49 -10.87
CA ILE A 205 0.35 1.46 -10.21
C ILE A 205 1.66 2.10 -9.73
N VAL A 206 2.05 1.84 -8.49
CA VAL A 206 3.34 2.19 -7.90
C VAL A 206 4.13 0.91 -7.65
N LEU A 207 5.37 0.85 -8.15
CA LEU A 207 6.29 -0.22 -7.81
C LEU A 207 7.08 0.19 -6.55
N LEU A 208 6.97 -0.62 -5.52
CA LEU A 208 7.76 -0.45 -4.30
C LEU A 208 9.16 -1.03 -4.51
N LEU A 209 10.17 -0.27 -4.09
CA LEU A 209 11.57 -0.69 -4.09
C LEU A 209 12.00 -0.94 -2.65
N ASP A 210 12.94 -1.85 -2.44
CA ASP A 210 13.62 -2.03 -1.17
C ASP A 210 14.92 -1.20 -1.09
N ASP A 211 15.73 -1.37 -0.04
CA ASP A 211 17.00 -0.66 0.12
C ASP A 211 18.06 -1.03 -0.93
N ASN A 212 17.86 -2.11 -1.69
CA ASN A 212 18.72 -2.49 -2.79
C ASN A 212 18.26 -1.73 -4.05
N ASN A 213 19.11 -0.82 -4.55
CA ASN A 213 18.79 -0.10 -5.77
C ASN A 213 18.74 -1.08 -6.97
N PRO A 214 17.55 -1.29 -7.60
CA PRO A 214 17.41 -2.19 -8.73
C PRO A 214 17.84 -1.55 -10.06
N PHE A 215 18.14 -0.23 -10.08
CA PHE A 215 18.39 0.52 -11.31
C PHE A 215 19.82 1.00 -11.39
N GLU A 216 20.60 0.37 -12.26
CA GLU A 216 21.99 0.75 -12.56
C GLU A 216 22.09 2.00 -13.45
N SER A 217 21.01 2.35 -14.17
CA SER A 217 20.95 3.48 -15.10
C SER A 217 19.53 4.01 -15.29
N ILE A 218 19.43 5.25 -15.80
CA ILE A 218 18.14 5.86 -16.17
C ILE A 218 17.41 5.03 -17.24
N ASP A 219 18.10 4.35 -18.15
CA ASP A 219 17.48 3.56 -19.19
C ASP A 219 16.82 2.30 -18.63
N ARG A 220 17.39 1.70 -17.59
CA ARG A 220 16.75 0.60 -16.85
C ARG A 220 15.48 1.08 -16.13
N LEU A 221 15.52 2.25 -15.52
CA LEU A 221 14.35 2.84 -14.88
C LEU A 221 13.26 3.20 -15.91
N ARG A 222 13.64 3.76 -17.07
CA ARG A 222 12.70 4.13 -18.14
C ARG A 222 11.89 2.97 -18.70
N GLN A 223 12.37 1.74 -18.59
CA GLN A 223 11.62 0.55 -19.02
C GLN A 223 10.30 0.38 -18.27
N TRP A 224 10.15 1.00 -17.09
CA TRP A 224 8.92 0.99 -16.30
C TRP A 224 7.90 2.04 -16.76
N LYS A 225 8.29 2.98 -17.61
CA LYS A 225 7.37 3.97 -18.16
C LYS A 225 6.26 3.28 -18.97
N GLY A 226 5.00 3.55 -18.62
CA GLY A 226 3.84 2.92 -19.22
C GLY A 226 3.41 1.61 -18.53
N ILE A 227 4.24 1.05 -17.64
CA ILE A 227 3.88 -0.05 -16.75
C ILE A 227 3.41 0.51 -15.41
N VAL A 228 4.20 1.41 -14.80
CA VAL A 228 3.85 2.07 -13.54
C VAL A 228 3.78 3.59 -13.71
N GLN A 229 3.16 4.28 -12.78
CA GLN A 229 3.08 5.73 -12.71
C GLN A 229 4.03 6.33 -11.68
N GLY A 230 4.66 5.49 -10.85
CA GLY A 230 5.62 5.95 -9.86
C GLY A 230 6.33 4.82 -9.13
N PHE A 231 7.23 5.24 -8.25
CA PHE A 231 7.97 4.37 -7.35
C PHE A 231 7.72 4.75 -5.89
N GLY A 232 7.49 3.75 -5.03
CA GLY A 232 7.65 3.88 -3.60
C GLY A 232 9.07 3.51 -3.22
N MET A 233 9.76 4.34 -2.44
CA MET A 233 11.17 4.13 -2.09
C MET A 233 11.39 4.27 -0.59
N PRO A 234 12.24 3.43 0.06
CA PRO A 234 12.69 3.71 1.41
C PRO A 234 13.31 5.12 1.49
N LYS A 235 13.10 5.84 2.58
CA LYS A 235 13.73 7.15 2.84
C LYS A 235 15.26 7.07 2.66
N SER A 236 15.85 5.98 3.17
CA SER A 236 17.28 5.68 3.06
C SER A 236 17.74 5.60 1.61
N LEU A 237 16.96 5.01 0.71
CA LEU A 237 17.31 4.89 -0.70
C LEU A 237 17.25 6.26 -1.40
N VAL A 238 16.23 7.08 -1.10
CA VAL A 238 16.11 8.43 -1.68
C VAL A 238 17.31 9.30 -1.30
N THR A 239 17.79 9.21 -0.06
CA THR A 239 18.95 10.00 0.39
C THR A 239 20.29 9.44 -0.09
N LYS A 240 20.46 8.13 -0.15
CA LYS A 240 21.70 7.48 -0.62
C LYS A 240 21.86 7.50 -2.13
N ALA A 241 20.76 7.51 -2.89
CA ALA A 241 20.75 7.46 -4.34
C ALA A 241 19.81 8.54 -4.95
N PRO A 242 20.08 9.84 -4.71
CA PRO A 242 19.20 10.95 -5.13
C PRO A 242 18.99 11.03 -6.65
N GLN A 243 19.88 10.41 -7.43
CA GLN A 243 19.69 10.28 -8.87
C GLN A 243 18.43 9.51 -9.24
N LEU A 244 17.95 8.57 -8.41
CA LEU A 244 16.73 7.82 -8.67
C LEU A 244 15.49 8.72 -8.71
N LEU A 245 15.42 9.71 -7.82
CA LEU A 245 14.37 10.72 -7.82
C LEU A 245 14.42 11.54 -9.12
N ASN A 246 15.59 12.03 -9.49
CA ASN A 246 15.78 12.82 -10.71
C ASN A 246 15.45 12.00 -11.97
N TRP A 247 15.88 10.74 -12.03
CA TRP A 247 15.57 9.83 -13.15
C TRP A 247 14.08 9.51 -13.25
N SER A 248 13.41 9.32 -12.09
CA SER A 248 11.96 9.11 -12.05
C SER A 248 11.22 10.30 -12.61
N HIS A 249 11.49 11.50 -12.13
CA HIS A 249 10.87 12.74 -12.62
C HIS A 249 11.17 13.00 -14.10
N ALA A 250 12.43 12.83 -14.55
CA ALA A 250 12.80 12.94 -15.97
C ALA A 250 12.07 11.91 -16.86
N SER A 251 11.57 10.83 -16.28
CA SER A 251 10.78 9.80 -16.98
C SER A 251 9.27 10.04 -16.88
N GLY A 252 8.83 11.07 -16.12
CA GLY A 252 7.42 11.36 -15.85
C GLY A 252 6.79 10.45 -14.82
N LEU A 253 7.60 9.86 -13.91
CA LEU A 253 7.19 8.97 -12.83
C LEU A 253 7.28 9.70 -11.50
N THR A 254 6.32 9.46 -10.60
CA THR A 254 6.29 10.04 -9.26
C THR A 254 7.14 9.24 -8.27
N VAL A 255 7.53 9.87 -7.15
CA VAL A 255 8.26 9.22 -6.06
C VAL A 255 7.56 9.48 -4.74
N THR A 256 7.21 8.38 -4.04
CA THR A 256 6.58 8.38 -2.73
C THR A 256 7.50 7.67 -1.73
N PRO A 257 8.31 8.41 -0.94
CA PRO A 257 9.13 7.79 0.10
C PRO A 257 8.30 7.20 1.23
N TYR A 258 8.82 6.11 1.82
CA TYR A 258 8.26 5.42 2.98
C TYR A 258 9.36 4.98 3.97
N THR A 259 9.09 4.77 5.23
CA THR A 259 7.94 5.21 5.98
C THR A 259 8.40 6.28 6.96
N PHE A 260 7.70 7.40 7.00
CA PHE A 260 7.96 8.46 7.98
C PHE A 260 7.27 8.10 9.30
N ARG A 261 8.07 7.97 10.35
CA ARG A 261 7.63 7.46 11.65
C ARG A 261 8.21 8.31 12.77
N PRO A 262 7.40 8.69 13.79
CA PRO A 262 7.91 9.49 14.92
C PRO A 262 9.00 8.79 15.73
N ASP A 263 8.96 7.45 15.79
CA ASP A 263 9.92 6.59 16.51
C ASP A 263 11.15 6.18 15.68
N ALA A 264 11.21 6.58 14.41
CA ALA A 264 12.29 6.21 13.47
C ALA A 264 12.68 7.36 12.53
N VAL A 265 12.87 8.54 13.11
CA VAL A 265 13.37 9.74 12.39
C VAL A 265 14.83 9.54 12.02
N GLN A 266 15.21 9.90 10.80
CA GLN A 266 16.60 9.78 10.35
C GLN A 266 17.52 10.78 11.11
N PRO A 267 18.79 10.43 11.32
CA PRO A 267 19.75 11.37 11.93
C PRO A 267 19.83 12.69 11.15
N GLY A 268 19.84 13.81 11.89
CA GLY A 268 19.94 15.15 11.32
C GLY A 268 18.63 15.92 11.27
N PHE A 269 17.50 15.26 11.60
CA PHE A 269 16.19 15.91 11.73
C PHE A 269 15.75 15.98 13.19
N THR A 270 14.99 17.01 13.54
CA THR A 270 14.50 17.25 14.90
C THR A 270 13.32 16.36 15.25
N ASP A 271 12.46 16.13 14.27
CA ASP A 271 11.27 15.27 14.36
C ASP A 271 10.79 14.80 12.97
N VAL A 272 9.72 14.04 12.93
CA VAL A 272 9.15 13.50 11.71
C VAL A 272 8.57 14.58 10.78
N THR A 273 8.11 15.70 11.32
CA THR A 273 7.61 16.85 10.54
C THR A 273 8.74 17.51 9.77
N ASP A 274 9.86 17.81 10.45
CA ASP A 274 11.07 18.36 9.85
C ASP A 274 11.63 17.42 8.76
N GLU A 275 11.66 16.11 9.04
CA GLU A 275 12.07 15.12 8.06
C GLU A 275 11.15 15.13 6.82
N MET A 276 9.83 15.09 6.98
CA MET A 276 8.87 15.15 5.86
C MET A 276 9.00 16.47 5.08
N GLU A 277 9.19 17.60 5.77
CA GLU A 277 9.35 18.90 5.14
C GLU A 277 10.60 18.94 4.23
N PHE A 278 11.70 18.38 4.68
CA PHE A 278 12.93 18.25 3.87
C PHE A 278 12.69 17.45 2.59
N PHE A 279 12.04 16.28 2.71
CA PHE A 279 11.75 15.45 1.54
C PHE A 279 10.80 16.13 0.57
N LEU A 280 9.75 16.79 1.05
CA LEU A 280 8.75 17.45 0.21
C LEU A 280 9.27 18.74 -0.42
N LYS A 281 9.95 19.62 0.36
CA LYS A 281 10.31 20.96 -0.08
C LYS A 281 11.74 21.05 -0.63
N LYS A 282 12.70 20.27 -0.09
CA LYS A 282 14.11 20.33 -0.54
C LYS A 282 14.43 19.27 -1.57
N LEU A 283 14.02 18.03 -1.36
CA LEU A 283 14.22 16.97 -2.36
C LEU A 283 13.16 17.01 -3.46
N GLY A 284 11.95 17.46 -3.16
CA GLY A 284 10.90 17.65 -4.15
C GLY A 284 10.07 16.39 -4.43
N VAL A 285 10.06 15.39 -3.53
CA VAL A 285 9.22 14.19 -3.68
C VAL A 285 7.73 14.52 -3.79
N ASP A 286 6.94 13.66 -4.38
CA ASP A 286 5.55 13.96 -4.76
C ASP A 286 4.55 13.67 -3.63
N ALA A 287 4.83 12.68 -2.82
CA ALA A 287 4.02 12.26 -1.68
C ALA A 287 4.91 11.74 -0.56
N VAL A 288 4.36 11.56 0.64
CA VAL A 288 5.01 10.86 1.75
C VAL A 288 4.05 9.85 2.37
N LEU A 289 4.58 8.69 2.76
CA LEU A 289 3.87 7.64 3.47
C LEU A 289 4.25 7.71 4.95
N THR A 290 3.29 8.02 5.85
CA THR A 290 3.55 8.27 7.26
C THR A 290 2.60 7.56 8.21
N ASP A 291 3.11 7.13 9.38
CA ASP A 291 2.31 6.58 10.48
C ASP A 291 1.55 7.68 11.27
N SER A 292 1.97 8.96 11.13
CA SER A 292 1.43 10.10 11.85
C SER A 292 0.93 11.20 10.91
N PRO A 293 -0.30 11.06 10.37
CA PRO A 293 -0.86 12.00 9.39
C PRO A 293 -0.97 13.44 9.90
N ASP A 294 -1.24 13.62 11.21
CA ASP A 294 -1.32 14.94 11.88
C ASP A 294 -0.01 15.74 11.86
N ARG A 295 1.12 15.05 11.61
CA ARG A 295 2.46 15.65 11.53
C ARG A 295 2.85 16.09 10.11
N PHE A 296 1.95 15.93 9.14
CA PHE A 296 2.22 16.36 7.77
C PHE A 296 2.44 17.88 7.72
N PRO A 297 3.53 18.37 7.09
CA PRO A 297 3.84 19.80 7.03
C PRO A 297 2.72 20.59 6.34
N GLN A 298 2.36 21.74 6.91
CA GLN A 298 1.42 22.66 6.24
C GLN A 298 2.01 23.15 4.91
N GLN A 299 1.19 23.12 3.88
CA GLN A 299 1.58 23.50 2.51
C GLN A 299 1.41 25.00 2.27
#